data_39ca9d9480b317fcef475efb33d597c1
#
_entry.id   39ca9d9480b317fcef475efb33d597c1
#
_cell.length_a   1.000
_cell.length_b   1.000
_cell.length_c   1.000
_cell.angle_alpha   90.00
_cell.angle_beta   90.00
_cell.angle_gamma   90.00
#
_symmetry.space_group_name_H-M   'P 1'
#
loop_
_entity.id
_entity.type
_entity.pdbx_description
1 polymer ?
#
loop_
_entity_poly.entity_id
_entity_poly.type
_entity_poly.pdbx_seq_one_letter_code
_entity_poly.pdbx_strand_id
1 'polypeptide(L)'
;MITVNDIAVEFGGTTLFSEVTFAINETDKIALMGKNGAGKSTLLKIVAGANKPTRGVISAPSDAVVAYLPQHLLTEDNCTVMEETSKAFAGVLNMKKEIDEINEQLTIRTDYESDEYMKLIERVSELSEKYYSIEEVNYEAEVEKILKGLGFEREDFNRPTKEFSGGWRMRIELAKILLTKPDLILLDEPTNHLDMDSIEWLEDFLINQAKAVMVISHDRAFVDNITNRTIEVTMGRIYDYKAKYSHYLELRKERRVHQQKAYDEQQKFIADNQAFIERFRGTFSKTDAVQSRVRMLEKIVPIEVDEIDTSALKLKFPPSVRSGQYPVIVKDLEKSYGDKLIFKDANLVIER
;
A
#
# COMPACT_ATOMS: atom_id res chain seq x y z
N MET A 1 11.56 13.62 -5.05
CA MET A 1 12.18 12.32 -4.68
C MET A 1 12.11 12.13 -3.18
N ILE A 2 11.62 11.00 -2.71
CA ILE A 2 11.56 10.61 -1.29
C ILE A 2 12.59 9.51 -1.06
N THR A 3 13.41 9.62 0.00
CA THR A 3 14.47 8.64 0.29
C THR A 3 14.22 7.98 1.65
N VAL A 4 14.32 6.67 1.66
CA VAL A 4 14.22 5.80 2.83
C VAL A 4 15.62 5.28 3.12
N ASN A 5 16.20 5.61 4.28
CA ASN A 5 17.60 5.33 4.59
C ASN A 5 17.72 4.53 5.88
N ASP A 6 18.31 3.34 5.78
CA ASP A 6 18.68 2.43 6.87
C ASP A 6 17.53 2.19 7.88
N ILE A 7 16.32 2.04 7.37
CA ILE A 7 15.15 1.79 8.22
C ILE A 7 15.22 0.39 8.83
N ALA A 8 15.05 0.32 10.15
CA ALA A 8 14.87 -0.91 10.89
C ALA A 8 13.65 -0.82 11.80
N VAL A 9 12.96 -1.95 11.96
CA VAL A 9 11.79 -2.08 12.85
C VAL A 9 11.94 -3.32 13.71
N GLU A 10 11.81 -3.12 15.01
CA GLU A 10 11.88 -4.16 16.02
C GLU A 10 10.63 -4.15 16.91
N PHE A 11 10.07 -5.32 17.17
CA PHE A 11 8.96 -5.49 18.09
C PHE A 11 9.32 -6.56 19.15
N GLY A 12 9.29 -6.17 20.42
CA GLY A 12 9.51 -7.10 21.52
C GLY A 12 10.82 -7.89 21.43
N GLY A 13 11.89 -7.28 20.91
CA GLY A 13 13.20 -7.94 20.73
C GLY A 13 13.33 -8.78 19.44
N THR A 14 12.29 -8.80 18.60
CA THR A 14 12.35 -9.47 17.29
C THR A 14 12.44 -8.42 16.18
N THR A 15 13.47 -8.52 15.33
CA THR A 15 13.63 -7.64 14.17
C THR A 15 12.67 -8.08 13.06
N LEU A 16 11.79 -7.20 12.65
CA LEU A 16 10.87 -7.42 11.53
C LEU A 16 11.61 -7.25 10.20
N PHE A 17 12.36 -6.15 10.07
CA PHE A 17 13.31 -5.91 8.98
C PHE A 17 14.35 -4.88 9.41
N SER A 18 15.49 -4.89 8.73
CA SER A 18 16.62 -3.98 8.97
C SER A 18 17.33 -3.62 7.67
N GLU A 19 18.14 -2.56 7.72
CA GLU A 19 18.96 -2.08 6.60
C GLU A 19 18.12 -1.77 5.33
N VAL A 20 16.86 -1.33 5.51
CA VAL A 20 15.96 -1.00 4.42
C VAL A 20 16.33 0.37 3.86
N THR A 21 16.85 0.38 2.62
CA THR A 21 17.26 1.61 1.93
C THR A 21 16.79 1.58 0.48
N PHE A 22 15.98 2.58 0.09
CA PHE A 22 15.55 2.80 -1.29
C PHE A 22 15.10 4.24 -1.50
N ALA A 23 14.99 4.66 -2.76
CA ALA A 23 14.45 5.97 -3.11
C ALA A 23 13.17 5.79 -3.95
N ILE A 24 12.23 6.71 -3.82
CA ILE A 24 11.01 6.80 -4.61
C ILE A 24 11.09 8.05 -5.46
N ASN A 25 11.07 7.88 -6.79
CA ASN A 25 11.04 8.97 -7.75
C ASN A 25 9.59 9.33 -8.12
N GLU A 26 9.39 10.48 -8.73
CA GLU A 26 8.06 11.00 -9.06
C GLU A 26 7.26 10.13 -10.04
N THR A 27 7.93 9.34 -10.85
CA THR A 27 7.29 8.44 -11.84
C THR A 27 7.28 6.98 -11.43
N ASP A 28 7.77 6.67 -10.22
CA ASP A 28 7.84 5.29 -9.76
C ASP A 28 6.44 4.75 -9.41
N LYS A 29 6.10 3.62 -10.00
CA LYS A 29 4.92 2.81 -9.67
C LYS A 29 5.40 1.50 -9.05
N ILE A 30 5.40 1.43 -7.72
CA ILE A 30 6.09 0.38 -6.96
C ILE A 30 5.09 -0.64 -6.45
N ALA A 31 5.30 -1.92 -6.78
CA ALA A 31 4.68 -3.03 -6.10
C ALA A 31 5.48 -3.40 -4.84
N LEU A 32 4.86 -3.39 -3.67
CA LEU A 32 5.47 -3.86 -2.43
C LEU A 32 5.03 -5.29 -2.14
N MET A 33 5.94 -6.24 -2.35
CA MET A 33 5.67 -7.68 -2.31
C MET A 33 6.35 -8.35 -1.11
N GLY A 34 5.87 -9.54 -0.73
CA GLY A 34 6.43 -10.33 0.37
C GLY A 34 5.38 -11.22 1.03
N LYS A 35 5.80 -12.17 1.86
CA LYS A 35 4.90 -13.06 2.63
C LYS A 35 4.02 -12.24 3.60
N ASN A 36 2.88 -12.81 4.01
CA ASN A 36 2.09 -12.22 5.08
C ASN A 36 2.91 -12.17 6.37
N GLY A 37 2.84 -11.04 7.07
CA GLY A 37 3.68 -10.81 8.25
C GLY A 37 5.11 -10.32 7.97
N ALA A 38 5.56 -10.21 6.71
CA ALA A 38 6.90 -9.71 6.38
C ALA A 38 7.12 -8.21 6.68
N GLY A 39 6.07 -7.48 7.08
CA GLY A 39 6.18 -6.06 7.41
C GLY A 39 5.80 -5.08 6.31
N LYS A 40 5.14 -5.54 5.22
CA LYS A 40 4.72 -4.68 4.11
C LYS A 40 3.89 -3.47 4.55
N SER A 41 2.76 -3.69 5.23
CA SER A 41 1.90 -2.61 5.74
C SER A 41 2.60 -1.74 6.79
N THR A 42 3.53 -2.32 7.56
CA THR A 42 4.34 -1.56 8.51
C THR A 42 5.29 -0.61 7.79
N LEU A 43 5.96 -1.08 6.73
CA LEU A 43 6.83 -0.24 5.89
C LEU A 43 6.03 0.87 5.22
N LEU A 44 4.84 0.55 4.69
CA LEU A 44 3.94 1.54 4.09
C LEU A 44 3.55 2.65 5.10
N LYS A 45 3.17 2.27 6.33
CA LYS A 45 2.83 3.20 7.41
C LYS A 45 4.01 4.08 7.83
N ILE A 46 5.23 3.54 7.79
CA ILE A 46 6.44 4.30 8.10
C ILE A 46 6.72 5.31 6.99
N VAL A 47 6.60 4.92 5.72
CA VAL A 47 6.75 5.84 4.57
C VAL A 47 5.67 6.94 4.61
N ALA A 48 4.46 6.60 5.06
CA ALA A 48 3.37 7.56 5.28
C ALA A 48 3.60 8.51 6.47
N GLY A 49 4.63 8.27 7.30
CA GLY A 49 4.82 9.02 8.55
C GLY A 49 3.84 8.67 9.67
N ALA A 50 2.95 7.69 9.47
CA ALA A 50 1.99 7.23 10.47
C ALA A 50 2.66 6.45 11.62
N ASN A 51 3.76 5.76 11.34
CA ASN A 51 4.57 5.05 12.32
C ASN A 51 6.03 5.54 12.27
N LYS A 52 6.69 5.55 13.43
CA LYS A 52 8.13 5.84 13.52
C LYS A 52 8.92 4.54 13.40
N PRO A 53 10.03 4.50 12.63
CA PRO A 53 10.93 3.37 12.63
C PRO A 53 11.71 3.30 13.95
N THR A 54 12.26 2.12 14.28
CA THR A 54 13.18 1.95 15.43
C THR A 54 14.53 2.61 15.15
N ARG A 55 15.00 2.52 13.90
CA ARG A 55 16.23 3.16 13.40
C ARG A 55 16.03 3.61 11.97
N GLY A 56 16.84 4.57 11.53
CA GLY A 56 16.83 5.11 10.18
C GLY A 56 15.98 6.37 10.03
N VAL A 57 16.00 6.94 8.84
CA VAL A 57 15.35 8.23 8.53
C VAL A 57 14.69 8.19 7.17
N ILE A 58 13.53 8.83 7.07
CA ILE A 58 12.88 9.14 5.78
C ILE A 58 13.10 10.62 5.50
N SER A 59 13.60 10.94 4.34
CA SER A 59 13.78 12.31 3.87
C SER A 59 12.87 12.55 2.66
N ALA A 60 12.03 13.56 2.79
CA ALA A 60 11.15 14.04 1.73
C ALA A 60 11.31 15.56 1.59
N PRO A 61 11.02 16.16 0.43
CA PRO A 61 10.87 17.60 0.31
C PRO A 61 9.83 18.12 1.31
N SER A 62 10.04 19.33 1.81
CA SER A 62 9.16 19.95 2.84
C SER A 62 7.73 20.17 2.37
N ASP A 63 7.53 20.29 1.07
CA ASP A 63 6.27 20.51 0.36
C ASP A 63 5.66 19.23 -0.20
N ALA A 64 6.33 18.08 -0.06
CA ALA A 64 5.84 16.81 -0.58
C ALA A 64 4.59 16.33 0.16
N VAL A 65 3.53 16.07 -0.59
CA VAL A 65 2.27 15.53 -0.08
C VAL A 65 2.27 14.01 -0.25
N VAL A 66 2.24 13.29 0.87
CA VAL A 66 2.15 11.83 0.90
C VAL A 66 0.77 11.44 1.41
N ALA A 67 0.01 10.70 0.61
CA ALA A 67 -1.30 10.21 0.99
C ALA A 67 -1.28 8.69 1.19
N TYR A 68 -1.93 8.23 2.25
CA TYR A 68 -1.99 6.82 2.63
C TYR A 68 -3.43 6.35 2.80
N LEU A 69 -3.80 5.27 2.08
CA LEU A 69 -5.08 4.58 2.28
C LEU A 69 -4.88 3.42 3.26
N PRO A 70 -5.40 3.52 4.49
CA PRO A 70 -5.31 2.43 5.46
C PRO A 70 -6.32 1.31 5.15
N GLN A 71 -6.02 0.10 5.57
CA GLN A 71 -6.91 -1.05 5.42
C GLN A 71 -8.21 -0.94 6.25
N HIS A 72 -8.23 -0.14 7.31
CA HIS A 72 -9.39 0.09 8.18
C HIS A 72 -9.67 1.58 8.32
N LEU A 73 -10.94 1.95 8.22
CA LEU A 73 -11.39 3.33 8.12
C LEU A 73 -11.86 3.93 9.43
N LEU A 74 -11.68 5.28 9.49
CA LEU A 74 -12.33 6.17 10.45
C LEU A 74 -13.15 7.20 9.65
N THR A 75 -14.27 6.79 9.05
CA THR A 75 -15.17 7.74 8.36
C THR A 75 -16.16 8.34 9.34
N GLU A 76 -16.37 9.65 9.30
CA GLU A 76 -17.44 10.30 10.05
C GLU A 76 -18.81 9.97 9.43
N ASP A 77 -19.77 9.65 10.29
CA ASP A 77 -21.09 9.13 9.87
C ASP A 77 -22.15 10.22 9.60
N ASN A 78 -21.83 11.50 9.71
CA ASN A 78 -22.81 12.59 9.83
C ASN A 78 -22.96 13.49 8.61
N CYS A 79 -22.29 13.20 7.48
CA CYS A 79 -22.32 14.00 6.26
C CYS A 79 -22.69 13.17 5.03
N THR A 80 -23.04 13.84 3.95
CA THR A 80 -23.31 13.19 2.65
C THR A 80 -22.00 12.74 1.99
N VAL A 81 -22.10 11.83 1.01
CA VAL A 81 -20.94 11.36 0.22
C VAL A 81 -20.22 12.55 -0.43
N MET A 82 -20.96 13.49 -1.01
CA MET A 82 -20.38 14.68 -1.65
C MET A 82 -19.64 15.57 -0.64
N GLU A 83 -20.26 15.86 0.51
CA GLU A 83 -19.64 16.66 1.56
C GLU A 83 -18.37 16.01 2.11
N GLU A 84 -18.44 14.71 2.40
CA GLU A 84 -17.29 13.96 2.93
C GLU A 84 -16.13 13.96 1.92
N THR A 85 -16.43 13.70 0.65
CA THR A 85 -15.42 13.68 -0.40
C THR A 85 -14.82 15.06 -0.64
N SER A 86 -15.64 16.12 -0.57
CA SER A 86 -15.19 17.51 -0.72
C SER A 86 -14.24 17.98 0.39
N LYS A 87 -14.18 17.28 1.52
CA LYS A 87 -13.16 17.54 2.57
C LYS A 87 -11.71 17.40 2.06
N ALA A 88 -11.49 16.70 0.96
CA ALA A 88 -10.20 16.68 0.27
C ALA A 88 -9.69 18.08 -0.11
N PHE A 89 -10.61 19.00 -0.36
CA PHE A 89 -10.35 20.41 -0.69
C PHE A 89 -10.44 21.34 0.52
N ALA A 90 -10.55 20.82 1.73
CA ALA A 90 -10.72 21.63 2.94
C ALA A 90 -9.61 22.69 3.08
N GLY A 91 -8.38 22.39 2.71
CA GLY A 91 -7.28 23.36 2.71
C GLY A 91 -7.53 24.54 1.78
N VAL A 92 -8.03 24.28 0.58
CA VAL A 92 -8.35 25.33 -0.43
C VAL A 92 -9.57 26.14 -0.02
N LEU A 93 -10.61 25.47 0.49
CA LEU A 93 -11.81 26.11 0.99
C LEU A 93 -11.51 27.00 2.22
N ASN A 94 -10.63 26.55 3.12
CA ASN A 94 -10.20 27.35 4.25
C ASN A 94 -9.36 28.56 3.81
N MET A 95 -8.47 28.40 2.81
CA MET A 95 -7.74 29.55 2.23
C MET A 95 -8.69 30.58 1.66
N LYS A 96 -9.71 30.17 0.91
CA LYS A 96 -10.74 31.08 0.38
C LYS A 96 -11.45 31.82 1.50
N LYS A 97 -11.90 31.08 2.52
CA LYS A 97 -12.57 31.68 3.68
C LYS A 97 -11.68 32.69 4.42
N GLU A 98 -10.39 32.36 4.63
CA GLU A 98 -9.42 33.27 5.24
C GLU A 98 -9.20 34.52 4.38
N ILE A 99 -9.13 34.38 3.05
CA ILE A 99 -9.04 35.50 2.11
C ILE A 99 -10.27 36.41 2.24
N ASP A 100 -11.49 35.84 2.25
CA ASP A 100 -12.72 36.58 2.35
C ASP A 100 -12.82 37.33 3.70
N GLU A 101 -12.46 36.69 4.81
CA GLU A 101 -12.41 37.27 6.16
C GLU A 101 -11.40 38.43 6.24
N ILE A 102 -10.20 38.28 5.66
CA ILE A 102 -9.20 39.37 5.63
C ILE A 102 -9.68 40.52 4.75
N ASN A 103 -10.25 40.24 3.59
CA ASN A 103 -10.80 41.30 2.72
C ASN A 103 -11.91 42.08 3.40
N GLU A 104 -12.79 41.43 4.17
CA GLU A 104 -13.83 42.10 4.96
C GLU A 104 -13.18 42.98 6.02
N GLN A 105 -12.16 42.52 6.76
CA GLN A 105 -11.41 43.30 7.73
C GLN A 105 -10.74 44.51 7.07
N LEU A 106 -10.07 44.36 5.95
CA LEU A 106 -9.41 45.44 5.20
C LEU A 106 -10.42 46.50 4.72
N THR A 107 -11.67 46.10 4.44
CA THR A 107 -12.73 47.03 4.02
C THR A 107 -13.23 47.90 5.18
N ILE A 108 -13.25 47.39 6.41
CA ILE A 108 -13.75 48.08 7.62
C ILE A 108 -12.67 48.94 8.26
N ARG A 109 -11.38 48.57 8.17
CA ARG A 109 -10.24 49.26 8.79
C ARG A 109 -9.93 50.57 8.06
N THR A 110 -9.56 51.61 8.83
CA THR A 110 -9.14 52.93 8.35
C THR A 110 -7.70 53.27 8.66
N ASP A 111 -7.00 52.36 9.32
CA ASP A 111 -5.62 52.56 9.81
C ASP A 111 -4.58 52.05 8.79
N TYR A 112 -4.63 52.57 7.57
CA TYR A 112 -3.87 52.07 6.39
C TYR A 112 -2.35 52.07 6.53
N GLU A 113 -1.78 52.84 7.48
CA GLU A 113 -0.35 52.93 7.73
C GLU A 113 0.13 52.05 8.90
N SER A 114 -0.77 51.26 9.52
CA SER A 114 -0.40 50.42 10.64
C SER A 114 0.34 49.15 10.18
N ASP A 115 1.31 48.68 10.99
CA ASP A 115 2.01 47.40 10.73
C ASP A 115 1.05 46.21 10.64
N GLU A 116 -0.07 46.28 11.36
CA GLU A 116 -1.09 45.22 11.32
C GLU A 116 -1.85 45.20 9.97
N TYR A 117 -2.18 46.39 9.45
CA TYR A 117 -2.83 46.49 8.14
C TYR A 117 -1.93 45.97 7.02
N MET A 118 -0.65 46.33 7.06
CA MET A 118 0.34 45.83 6.10
C MET A 118 0.51 44.29 6.15
N LYS A 119 0.54 43.70 7.35
CA LYS A 119 0.58 42.25 7.50
C LYS A 119 -0.65 41.53 6.95
N LEU A 120 -1.83 42.12 7.06
CA LEU A 120 -3.05 41.60 6.44
C LEU A 120 -2.97 41.63 4.90
N ILE A 121 -2.44 42.68 4.32
CA ILE A 121 -2.20 42.81 2.87
C ILE A 121 -1.21 41.73 2.40
N GLU A 122 -0.07 41.57 3.06
CA GLU A 122 0.90 40.54 2.74
C GLU A 122 0.26 39.15 2.82
N ARG A 123 -0.47 38.88 3.89
CA ARG A 123 -1.13 37.59 4.09
C ARG A 123 -2.17 37.26 3.02
N VAL A 124 -3.05 38.23 2.67
CA VAL A 124 -4.04 38.03 1.61
C VAL A 124 -3.39 37.85 0.24
N SER A 125 -2.27 38.55 -0.01
CA SER A 125 -1.52 38.41 -1.24
C SER A 125 -0.92 37.01 -1.38
N GLU A 126 -0.25 36.50 -0.34
CA GLU A 126 0.30 35.14 -0.30
C GLU A 126 -0.78 34.06 -0.47
N LEU A 127 -1.90 34.22 0.25
CA LEU A 127 -3.02 33.26 0.16
C LEU A 127 -3.69 33.31 -1.21
N SER A 128 -3.87 34.50 -1.78
CA SER A 128 -4.48 34.68 -3.10
C SER A 128 -3.60 34.07 -4.20
N GLU A 129 -2.29 34.27 -4.16
CA GLU A 129 -1.36 33.66 -5.11
C GLU A 129 -1.46 32.12 -5.08
N LYS A 130 -1.48 31.53 -3.88
CA LYS A 130 -1.68 30.09 -3.70
C LYS A 130 -3.06 29.62 -4.17
N TYR A 131 -4.11 30.37 -3.82
CA TYR A 131 -5.49 30.03 -4.18
C TYR A 131 -5.69 30.07 -5.69
N TYR A 132 -5.28 31.16 -6.37
CA TYR A 132 -5.45 31.30 -7.82
C TYR A 132 -4.61 30.31 -8.63
N SER A 133 -3.47 29.84 -8.09
CA SER A 133 -2.71 28.75 -8.72
C SER A 133 -3.48 27.41 -8.76
N ILE A 134 -4.54 27.28 -7.95
CA ILE A 134 -5.37 26.06 -7.79
C ILE A 134 -6.78 26.26 -8.41
N GLU A 135 -7.23 27.51 -8.63
CA GLU A 135 -8.63 27.89 -8.91
C GLU A 135 -9.18 27.48 -10.30
N GLU A 136 -8.36 27.01 -11.23
CA GLU A 136 -8.87 26.54 -12.54
C GLU A 136 -9.65 25.22 -12.46
N VAL A 137 -9.78 24.63 -11.26
CA VAL A 137 -10.44 23.33 -11.09
C VAL A 137 -11.88 23.52 -10.60
N ASN A 138 -12.85 23.10 -11.40
CA ASN A 138 -14.22 22.92 -10.91
C ASN A 138 -14.27 21.72 -9.95
N TYR A 139 -14.15 22.00 -8.64
CA TYR A 139 -14.06 20.97 -7.59
C TYR A 139 -15.23 20.00 -7.61
N GLU A 140 -16.46 20.49 -7.84
CA GLU A 140 -17.64 19.63 -7.89
C GLU A 140 -17.57 18.64 -9.06
N ALA A 141 -17.12 19.09 -10.22
CA ALA A 141 -16.95 18.23 -11.39
C ALA A 141 -15.83 17.18 -11.18
N GLU A 142 -14.72 17.56 -10.53
CA GLU A 142 -13.64 16.61 -10.20
C GLU A 142 -14.11 15.56 -9.18
N VAL A 143 -14.84 15.98 -8.13
CA VAL A 143 -15.45 15.06 -7.14
C VAL A 143 -16.42 14.11 -7.84
N GLU A 144 -17.35 14.64 -8.68
CA GLU A 144 -18.30 13.84 -9.43
C GLU A 144 -17.58 12.82 -10.33
N LYS A 145 -16.54 13.24 -11.04
CA LYS A 145 -15.75 12.39 -11.94
C LYS A 145 -15.10 11.21 -11.19
N ILE A 146 -14.48 11.49 -10.05
CA ILE A 146 -13.79 10.45 -9.27
C ILE A 146 -14.81 9.52 -8.60
N LEU A 147 -15.88 10.05 -8.01
CA LEU A 147 -16.94 9.24 -7.41
C LEU A 147 -17.59 8.30 -8.42
N LYS A 148 -17.89 8.78 -9.63
CA LYS A 148 -18.42 7.95 -10.72
C LYS A 148 -17.45 6.86 -11.15
N GLY A 149 -16.16 7.18 -11.26
CA GLY A 149 -15.12 6.20 -11.56
C GLY A 149 -15.00 5.10 -10.49
N LEU A 150 -15.33 5.43 -9.24
CA LEU A 150 -15.39 4.49 -8.14
C LEU A 150 -16.75 3.81 -7.95
N GLY A 151 -17.66 3.95 -8.93
CA GLY A 151 -18.92 3.22 -9.01
C GLY A 151 -20.10 3.88 -8.29
N PHE A 152 -19.98 5.14 -7.82
CA PHE A 152 -21.11 5.88 -7.25
C PHE A 152 -22.00 6.45 -8.34
N GLU A 153 -23.32 6.35 -8.16
CA GLU A 153 -24.32 7.00 -8.98
C GLU A 153 -24.61 8.41 -8.46
N ARG A 154 -25.14 9.30 -9.32
CA ARG A 154 -25.50 10.67 -8.91
C ARG A 154 -26.47 10.73 -7.73
N GLU A 155 -27.34 9.75 -7.62
CA GLU A 155 -28.32 9.62 -6.56
C GLU A 155 -27.66 9.37 -5.20
N ASP A 156 -26.47 8.74 -5.19
CA ASP A 156 -25.73 8.43 -3.98
C ASP A 156 -25.05 9.67 -3.37
N PHE A 157 -24.78 10.70 -4.15
CA PHE A 157 -23.97 11.85 -3.72
C PHE A 157 -24.55 12.59 -2.52
N ASN A 158 -25.88 12.68 -2.46
CA ASN A 158 -26.61 13.36 -1.38
C ASN A 158 -27.03 12.42 -0.24
N ARG A 159 -26.68 11.13 -0.34
CA ARG A 159 -27.00 10.16 0.71
C ARG A 159 -26.01 10.23 1.85
N PRO A 160 -26.45 10.06 3.11
CA PRO A 160 -25.56 10.02 4.26
C PRO A 160 -24.55 8.85 4.19
N THR A 161 -23.29 9.10 4.54
CA THR A 161 -22.22 8.09 4.51
C THR A 161 -22.52 6.86 5.38
N LYS A 162 -23.31 7.03 6.45
CA LYS A 162 -23.75 5.94 7.34
C LYS A 162 -24.60 4.85 6.67
N GLU A 163 -25.25 5.17 5.56
CA GLU A 163 -26.08 4.22 4.80
C GLU A 163 -25.25 3.24 3.98
N PHE A 164 -23.97 3.53 3.81
CA PHE A 164 -23.06 2.74 2.99
C PHE A 164 -22.31 1.70 3.81
N SER A 165 -22.03 0.56 3.18
CA SER A 165 -21.19 -0.49 3.78
C SER A 165 -19.74 -0.01 3.94
N GLY A 166 -18.95 -0.73 4.76
CA GLY A 166 -17.53 -0.42 4.95
C GLY A 166 -16.72 -0.35 3.64
N GLY A 167 -17.06 -1.20 2.66
CA GLY A 167 -16.41 -1.16 1.34
C GLY A 167 -16.71 0.11 0.56
N TRP A 168 -17.94 0.59 0.58
CA TRP A 168 -18.32 1.85 -0.05
C TRP A 168 -17.68 3.07 0.63
N ARG A 169 -17.57 3.04 1.96
CA ARG A 169 -16.85 4.08 2.70
C ARG A 169 -15.36 4.09 2.36
N MET A 170 -14.75 2.91 2.10
CA MET A 170 -13.38 2.82 1.62
C MET A 170 -13.21 3.50 0.26
N ARG A 171 -14.20 3.39 -0.65
CA ARG A 171 -14.19 4.10 -1.94
C ARG A 171 -14.26 5.62 -1.75
N ILE A 172 -14.99 6.12 -0.75
CA ILE A 172 -15.01 7.57 -0.41
C ILE A 172 -13.62 8.03 0.06
N GLU A 173 -12.96 7.28 0.94
CA GLU A 173 -11.60 7.63 1.38
C GLU A 173 -10.59 7.58 0.23
N LEU A 174 -10.71 6.59 -0.64
CA LEU A 174 -9.90 6.51 -1.85
C LEU A 174 -10.14 7.76 -2.73
N ALA A 175 -11.39 8.16 -2.93
CA ALA A 175 -11.74 9.37 -3.67
C ALA A 175 -11.05 10.61 -3.07
N LYS A 176 -11.11 10.79 -1.76
CA LYS A 176 -10.45 11.89 -1.06
C LYS A 176 -8.95 11.94 -1.34
N ILE A 177 -8.28 10.77 -1.28
CA ILE A 177 -6.85 10.65 -1.57
C ILE A 177 -6.55 11.04 -3.02
N LEU A 178 -7.32 10.53 -3.98
CA LEU A 178 -7.10 10.81 -5.40
C LEU A 178 -7.32 12.30 -5.75
N LEU A 179 -8.29 12.95 -5.10
CA LEU A 179 -8.58 14.37 -5.26
C LEU A 179 -7.45 15.29 -4.78
N THR A 180 -6.72 14.90 -3.75
CA THR A 180 -5.59 15.71 -3.24
C THR A 180 -4.40 15.75 -4.19
N LYS A 181 -4.38 14.91 -5.26
CA LYS A 181 -3.30 14.80 -6.25
C LYS A 181 -1.91 14.77 -5.59
N PRO A 182 -1.65 13.86 -4.64
CA PRO A 182 -0.43 13.86 -3.86
C PRO A 182 0.79 13.47 -4.69
N ASP A 183 1.99 13.79 -4.20
CA ASP A 183 3.26 13.39 -4.83
C ASP A 183 3.54 11.91 -4.68
N LEU A 184 3.03 11.29 -3.61
CA LEU A 184 3.12 9.85 -3.39
C LEU A 184 1.80 9.30 -2.84
N ILE A 185 1.24 8.31 -3.54
CA ILE A 185 0.06 7.55 -3.12
C ILE A 185 0.52 6.20 -2.56
N LEU A 186 0.10 5.90 -1.33
CA LEU A 186 0.37 4.64 -0.65
C LEU A 186 -0.94 3.88 -0.47
N LEU A 187 -1.06 2.71 -1.11
CA LEU A 187 -2.29 1.92 -1.13
C LEU A 187 -2.05 0.54 -0.51
N ASP A 188 -2.84 0.19 0.50
CA ASP A 188 -2.82 -1.13 1.14
C ASP A 188 -4.11 -1.89 0.80
N GLU A 189 -4.03 -2.84 -0.15
CA GLU A 189 -5.12 -3.66 -0.66
C GLU A 189 -6.32 -2.86 -1.22
N PRO A 190 -6.11 -1.90 -2.15
CA PRO A 190 -7.18 -1.03 -2.62
C PRO A 190 -8.28 -1.76 -3.41
N THR A 191 -7.97 -2.92 -4.00
CA THR A 191 -8.90 -3.68 -4.86
C THR A 191 -9.94 -4.49 -4.09
N ASN A 192 -9.76 -4.73 -2.77
CA ASN A 192 -10.63 -5.62 -1.99
C ASN A 192 -12.11 -5.22 -1.96
N HIS A 193 -12.43 -3.97 -2.23
CA HIS A 193 -13.80 -3.42 -2.13
C HIS A 193 -14.30 -2.80 -3.44
N LEU A 194 -13.57 -3.03 -4.53
CA LEU A 194 -13.91 -2.52 -5.85
C LEU A 194 -14.49 -3.64 -6.73
N ASP A 195 -15.45 -3.28 -7.58
CA ASP A 195 -15.87 -4.11 -8.71
C ASP A 195 -14.90 -3.96 -9.89
N MET A 196 -15.07 -4.76 -10.92
CA MET A 196 -14.16 -4.81 -12.07
C MET A 196 -14.05 -3.47 -12.78
N ASP A 197 -15.16 -2.78 -12.97
CA ASP A 197 -15.20 -1.50 -13.68
C ASP A 197 -14.45 -0.41 -12.89
N SER A 198 -14.63 -0.40 -11.55
CA SER A 198 -13.91 0.51 -10.66
C SER A 198 -12.41 0.20 -10.57
N ILE A 199 -12.01 -1.10 -10.67
CA ILE A 199 -10.60 -1.49 -10.72
C ILE A 199 -9.97 -0.99 -12.01
N GLU A 200 -10.60 -1.19 -13.17
CA GLU A 200 -10.09 -0.75 -14.47
C GLU A 200 -9.94 0.79 -14.51
N TRP A 201 -10.94 1.49 -13.99
CA TRP A 201 -10.87 2.94 -13.86
C TRP A 201 -9.72 3.40 -12.93
N LEU A 202 -9.52 2.72 -11.79
CA LEU A 202 -8.43 3.03 -10.85
C LEU A 202 -7.06 2.76 -11.48
N GLU A 203 -6.90 1.67 -12.24
CA GLU A 203 -5.68 1.38 -13.00
C GLU A 203 -5.34 2.54 -13.94
N ASP A 204 -6.32 2.96 -14.75
CA ASP A 204 -6.15 4.07 -15.70
C ASP A 204 -5.78 5.38 -14.99
N PHE A 205 -6.43 5.68 -13.88
CA PHE A 205 -6.11 6.85 -13.05
C PHE A 205 -4.68 6.79 -12.51
N LEU A 206 -4.27 5.65 -11.91
CA LEU A 206 -2.94 5.50 -11.31
C LEU A 206 -1.82 5.53 -12.36
N ILE A 207 -2.07 5.03 -13.56
CA ILE A 207 -1.11 5.06 -14.67
C ILE A 207 -0.93 6.49 -15.19
N ASN A 208 -2.03 7.18 -15.49
CA ASN A 208 -2.02 8.39 -16.30
C ASN A 208 -2.04 9.68 -15.47
N GLN A 209 -2.61 9.69 -14.27
CA GLN A 209 -2.83 10.90 -13.48
C GLN A 209 -2.01 10.96 -12.19
N ALA A 210 -1.73 9.82 -11.55
CA ALA A 210 -0.94 9.81 -10.33
C ALA A 210 0.55 10.02 -10.62
N LYS A 211 1.28 10.71 -9.73
CA LYS A 211 2.74 10.82 -9.75
C LYS A 211 3.37 9.50 -9.29
N ALA A 212 3.94 9.44 -8.09
CA ALA A 212 4.46 8.19 -7.54
C ALA A 212 3.35 7.38 -6.84
N VAL A 213 3.43 6.05 -6.97
CA VAL A 213 2.52 5.11 -6.31
C VAL A 213 3.32 3.98 -5.68
N MET A 214 2.97 3.60 -4.45
CA MET A 214 3.41 2.36 -3.85
C MET A 214 2.19 1.56 -3.40
N VAL A 215 2.05 0.33 -3.88
CA VAL A 215 0.86 -0.48 -3.67
C VAL A 215 1.21 -1.86 -3.11
N ILE A 216 0.38 -2.31 -2.17
CA ILE A 216 0.29 -3.70 -1.75
C ILE A 216 -1.04 -4.21 -2.31
N SER A 217 -1.04 -5.28 -3.08
CA SER A 217 -2.26 -5.98 -3.50
C SER A 217 -1.99 -7.46 -3.76
N HIS A 218 -3.03 -8.28 -3.54
CA HIS A 218 -3.05 -9.68 -3.92
C HIS A 218 -3.57 -9.89 -5.35
N ASP A 219 -4.14 -8.87 -5.96
CA ASP A 219 -4.54 -8.89 -7.36
C ASP A 219 -3.31 -8.72 -8.26
N ARG A 220 -2.91 -9.82 -8.88
CA ARG A 220 -1.70 -9.88 -9.72
C ARG A 220 -1.85 -9.10 -11.02
N ALA A 221 -3.06 -9.10 -11.61
CA ALA A 221 -3.33 -8.39 -12.85
C ALA A 221 -3.25 -6.88 -12.61
N PHE A 222 -3.93 -6.39 -11.57
CA PHE A 222 -3.86 -5.00 -11.14
C PHE A 222 -2.42 -4.54 -10.90
N VAL A 223 -1.65 -5.30 -10.12
CA VAL A 223 -0.25 -4.95 -9.82
C VAL A 223 0.59 -4.91 -11.09
N ASP A 224 0.48 -5.91 -11.97
CA ASP A 224 1.28 -5.98 -13.20
C ASP A 224 0.94 -4.87 -14.19
N ASN A 225 -0.33 -4.45 -14.25
CA ASN A 225 -0.78 -3.37 -15.12
C ASN A 225 -0.21 -2.00 -14.69
N ILE A 226 -0.26 -1.68 -13.39
CA ILE A 226 0.06 -0.34 -12.91
C ILE A 226 1.53 -0.14 -12.56
N THR A 227 2.30 -1.20 -12.26
CA THR A 227 3.65 -1.04 -11.71
C THR A 227 4.76 -1.15 -12.75
N ASN A 228 5.84 -0.43 -12.52
CA ASN A 228 7.08 -0.47 -13.30
C ASN A 228 8.29 -0.94 -12.47
N ARG A 229 8.11 -1.11 -11.16
CA ARG A 229 9.15 -1.49 -10.20
C ARG A 229 8.55 -2.34 -9.08
N THR A 230 9.31 -3.32 -8.61
CA THR A 230 8.86 -4.21 -7.54
C THR A 230 9.87 -4.23 -6.41
N ILE A 231 9.44 -3.97 -5.18
CA ILE A 231 10.24 -4.11 -3.97
C ILE A 231 9.71 -5.31 -3.19
N GLU A 232 10.56 -6.31 -2.98
CA GLU A 232 10.23 -7.50 -2.20
C GLU A 232 10.80 -7.37 -0.79
N VAL A 233 9.93 -7.57 0.22
CA VAL A 233 10.32 -7.69 1.63
C VAL A 233 10.39 -9.19 1.97
N THR A 234 11.58 -9.70 2.24
CA THR A 234 11.79 -11.11 2.57
C THR A 234 12.96 -11.27 3.54
N MET A 235 12.83 -12.16 4.54
CA MET A 235 13.86 -12.45 5.54
C MET A 235 14.41 -11.19 6.24
N GLY A 236 13.54 -10.23 6.53
CA GLY A 236 13.91 -8.97 7.19
C GLY A 236 14.73 -7.99 6.34
N ARG A 237 14.85 -8.23 5.04
CA ARG A 237 15.57 -7.37 4.07
C ARG A 237 14.67 -7.02 2.89
N ILE A 238 15.11 -6.05 2.08
CA ILE A 238 14.46 -5.71 0.82
C ILE A 238 15.31 -6.12 -0.39
N TYR A 239 14.61 -6.46 -1.46
CA TYR A 239 15.20 -6.63 -2.79
C TYR A 239 14.43 -5.75 -3.77
N ASP A 240 15.14 -4.90 -4.46
CA ASP A 240 14.60 -3.88 -5.36
C ASP A 240 14.81 -4.31 -6.82
N TYR A 241 13.70 -4.54 -7.53
CA TYR A 241 13.70 -4.95 -8.93
C TYR A 241 13.11 -3.84 -9.79
N LYS A 242 13.90 -3.29 -10.70
CA LYS A 242 13.42 -2.34 -11.72
C LYS A 242 12.63 -3.08 -12.81
N ALA A 243 11.57 -3.75 -12.42
CA ALA A 243 10.78 -4.62 -13.28
C ALA A 243 9.33 -4.67 -12.80
N LYS A 244 8.39 -4.90 -13.76
CA LYS A 244 7.00 -5.22 -13.49
C LYS A 244 6.87 -6.54 -12.72
N TYR A 245 5.71 -6.77 -12.13
CA TYR A 245 5.45 -7.94 -11.30
C TYR A 245 5.70 -9.28 -12.02
N SER A 246 5.26 -9.43 -13.26
CA SER A 246 5.48 -10.65 -14.06
C SER A 246 6.98 -10.96 -14.25
N HIS A 247 7.77 -9.97 -14.65
CA HIS A 247 9.21 -10.13 -14.84
C HIS A 247 9.97 -10.30 -13.50
N TYR A 248 9.52 -9.63 -12.44
CA TYR A 248 10.03 -9.85 -11.09
C TYR A 248 9.96 -11.31 -10.65
N LEU A 249 8.88 -12.04 -10.98
CA LEU A 249 8.75 -13.46 -10.63
C LEU A 249 9.87 -14.32 -11.25
N GLU A 250 10.28 -14.00 -12.47
CA GLU A 250 11.40 -14.67 -13.16
C GLU A 250 12.73 -14.35 -12.47
N LEU A 251 13.02 -13.05 -12.26
CA LEU A 251 14.24 -12.60 -11.58
C LEU A 251 14.34 -13.15 -10.15
N ARG A 252 13.22 -13.20 -9.44
CA ARG A 252 13.17 -13.84 -8.11
C ARG A 252 13.53 -15.31 -8.16
N LYS A 253 13.01 -16.04 -9.15
CA LYS A 253 13.32 -17.46 -9.33
C LYS A 253 14.82 -17.68 -9.62
N GLU A 254 15.41 -16.87 -10.48
CA GLU A 254 16.84 -16.91 -10.78
C GLU A 254 17.67 -16.60 -9.54
N ARG A 255 17.35 -15.54 -8.81
CA ARG A 255 18.03 -15.20 -7.53
C ARG A 255 18.02 -16.37 -6.57
N ARG A 256 16.87 -17.04 -6.40
CA ARG A 256 16.74 -18.20 -5.50
C ARG A 256 17.61 -19.38 -5.93
N VAL A 257 17.68 -19.66 -7.24
CA VAL A 257 18.57 -20.71 -7.76
C VAL A 257 20.05 -20.39 -7.42
N HIS A 258 20.45 -19.13 -7.57
CA HIS A 258 21.80 -18.70 -7.21
C HIS A 258 22.05 -18.79 -5.69
N GLN A 259 21.10 -18.35 -4.86
CA GLN A 259 21.20 -18.47 -3.40
C GLN A 259 21.30 -19.93 -2.96
N GLN A 260 20.49 -20.82 -3.53
CA GLN A 260 20.52 -22.24 -3.21
C GLN A 260 21.88 -22.87 -3.57
N LYS A 261 22.42 -22.57 -4.74
CA LYS A 261 23.75 -23.04 -5.14
C LYS A 261 24.85 -22.55 -4.18
N ALA A 262 24.83 -21.26 -3.86
CA ALA A 262 25.79 -20.69 -2.93
C ALA A 262 25.69 -21.31 -1.52
N TYR A 263 24.46 -21.59 -1.05
CA TYR A 263 24.22 -22.30 0.20
C TYR A 263 24.78 -23.73 0.16
N ASP A 264 24.49 -24.49 -0.90
CA ASP A 264 24.96 -25.88 -1.05
C ASP A 264 26.47 -25.92 -1.11
N GLU A 265 27.14 -25.02 -1.81
CA GLU A 265 28.59 -24.88 -1.86
C GLU A 265 29.18 -24.54 -0.47
N GLN A 266 28.54 -23.61 0.25
CA GLN A 266 28.96 -23.26 1.62
C GLN A 266 28.79 -24.43 2.56
N GLN A 267 27.67 -25.16 2.52
CA GLN A 267 27.44 -26.34 3.36
C GLN A 267 28.49 -27.46 3.08
N LYS A 268 28.78 -27.70 1.80
CA LYS A 268 29.82 -28.62 1.40
C LYS A 268 31.21 -28.20 1.95
N PHE A 269 31.56 -26.93 1.80
CA PHE A 269 32.80 -26.39 2.32
C PHE A 269 32.90 -26.53 3.84
N ILE A 270 31.81 -26.26 4.58
CA ILE A 270 31.76 -26.46 6.05
C ILE A 270 31.94 -27.93 6.39
N ALA A 271 31.23 -28.85 5.73
CA ALA A 271 31.30 -30.28 5.98
C ALA A 271 32.72 -30.84 5.71
N ASP A 272 33.34 -30.46 4.59
CA ASP A 272 34.70 -30.90 4.25
C ASP A 272 35.73 -30.42 5.28
N ASN A 273 35.60 -29.19 5.78
CA ASN A 273 36.50 -28.66 6.81
C ASN A 273 36.24 -29.29 8.19
N GLN A 274 35.00 -29.58 8.55
CA GLN A 274 34.65 -30.30 9.77
C GLN A 274 35.21 -31.72 9.73
N ALA A 275 35.04 -32.44 8.63
CA ALA A 275 35.60 -33.79 8.45
C ALA A 275 37.13 -33.77 8.57
N PHE A 276 37.83 -32.76 8.03
CA PHE A 276 39.24 -32.59 8.20
C PHE A 276 39.64 -32.37 9.67
N ILE A 277 38.94 -31.49 10.38
CA ILE A 277 39.15 -31.18 11.78
C ILE A 277 39.01 -32.47 12.63
N GLU A 278 37.94 -33.23 12.44
CA GLU A 278 37.68 -34.47 13.16
C GLU A 278 38.74 -35.51 12.88
N ARG A 279 39.15 -35.71 11.61
CA ARG A 279 40.15 -36.69 11.21
C ARG A 279 41.54 -36.43 11.83
N PHE A 280 41.92 -35.16 11.99
CA PHE A 280 43.24 -34.75 12.45
C PHE A 280 43.26 -34.23 13.90
N ARG A 281 42.13 -34.28 14.59
CA ARG A 281 41.97 -33.88 15.99
C ARG A 281 42.91 -34.74 16.87
N GLY A 282 43.83 -34.08 17.58
CA GLY A 282 44.80 -34.76 18.41
C GLY A 282 46.13 -35.16 17.72
N THR A 283 46.27 -34.91 16.42
CA THR A 283 47.53 -35.15 15.69
C THR A 283 48.47 -33.96 15.88
N PHE A 284 49.56 -34.12 16.62
CA PHE A 284 50.48 -33.04 17.00
C PHE A 284 51.03 -32.28 15.78
N SER A 285 51.42 -32.97 14.71
CA SER A 285 51.95 -32.36 13.48
C SER A 285 50.92 -31.57 12.66
N LYS A 286 49.62 -31.62 12.99
CA LYS A 286 48.53 -30.95 12.28
C LYS A 286 47.77 -29.93 13.13
N THR A 287 48.21 -29.66 14.36
CA THR A 287 47.53 -28.79 15.33
C THR A 287 47.28 -27.40 14.75
N ASP A 288 48.26 -26.76 14.14
CA ASP A 288 48.14 -25.42 13.57
C ASP A 288 47.16 -25.38 12.39
N ALA A 289 47.18 -26.42 11.54
CA ALA A 289 46.26 -26.54 10.42
C ALA A 289 44.81 -26.75 10.88
N VAL A 290 44.59 -27.52 11.94
CA VAL A 290 43.27 -27.73 12.57
C VAL A 290 42.80 -26.45 13.19
N GLN A 291 43.62 -25.74 13.98
CA GLN A 291 43.22 -24.46 14.60
C GLN A 291 42.92 -23.38 13.55
N SER A 292 43.68 -23.29 12.46
CA SER A 292 43.43 -22.39 11.37
C SER A 292 42.05 -22.62 10.75
N ARG A 293 41.67 -23.90 10.51
CA ARG A 293 40.35 -24.23 9.96
C ARG A 293 39.20 -23.97 10.93
N VAL A 294 39.38 -24.20 12.22
CA VAL A 294 38.40 -23.86 13.24
C VAL A 294 38.11 -22.34 13.20
N ARG A 295 39.17 -21.51 13.27
CA ARG A 295 39.04 -20.05 13.19
C ARG A 295 38.40 -19.55 11.87
N MET A 296 38.65 -20.29 10.78
CA MET A 296 38.03 -19.98 9.48
C MET A 296 36.52 -20.30 9.51
N LEU A 297 36.12 -21.45 10.06
CA LEU A 297 34.70 -21.82 10.19
C LEU A 297 33.94 -20.87 11.12
N GLU A 298 34.55 -20.41 12.21
CA GLU A 298 33.97 -19.45 13.15
C GLU A 298 33.65 -18.08 12.49
N LYS A 299 34.35 -17.75 11.41
CA LYS A 299 34.14 -16.48 10.67
C LYS A 299 33.10 -16.58 9.54
N ILE A 300 32.63 -17.79 9.24
CA ILE A 300 31.65 -17.97 8.16
C ILE A 300 30.29 -17.43 8.62
N VAL A 301 29.77 -16.49 7.87
CA VAL A 301 28.37 -16.04 8.00
C VAL A 301 27.50 -17.03 7.24
N PRO A 302 26.54 -17.71 7.90
CA PRO A 302 25.64 -18.64 7.22
C PRO A 302 24.83 -17.94 6.13
N ILE A 303 24.77 -18.54 4.94
CA ILE A 303 23.91 -18.07 3.87
C ILE A 303 22.50 -18.54 4.20
N GLU A 304 21.58 -17.59 4.32
CA GLU A 304 20.16 -17.85 4.50
C GLU A 304 19.50 -17.96 3.11
N VAL A 305 18.68 -18.99 2.94
CA VAL A 305 17.90 -19.20 1.70
C VAL A 305 16.42 -19.02 1.99
N ASP A 306 15.73 -18.30 1.11
CA ASP A 306 14.29 -18.14 1.18
C ASP A 306 13.58 -19.51 1.16
N GLU A 307 12.95 -19.88 2.27
CA GLU A 307 12.14 -21.10 2.31
C GLU A 307 11.00 -21.03 1.29
N ILE A 308 10.91 -22.09 0.46
CA ILE A 308 9.74 -22.28 -0.37
C ILE A 308 8.62 -22.69 0.58
N ASP A 309 7.53 -21.91 0.61
CA ASP A 309 6.31 -22.38 1.26
C ASP A 309 5.76 -23.55 0.42
N THR A 310 6.17 -24.75 0.80
CA THR A 310 5.70 -26.01 0.22
C THR A 310 4.54 -26.60 1.02
N SER A 311 4.00 -25.85 1.99
CA SER A 311 2.87 -26.29 2.80
C SER A 311 1.61 -26.34 1.92
N ALA A 312 1.50 -27.38 1.12
CA ALA A 312 0.27 -27.68 0.44
C ALA A 312 -0.76 -28.12 1.50
N LEU A 313 -1.84 -27.37 1.61
CA LEU A 313 -2.96 -27.74 2.46
C LEU A 313 -3.55 -29.07 1.95
N LYS A 314 -3.23 -30.17 2.62
CA LYS A 314 -3.79 -31.49 2.33
C LYS A 314 -5.18 -31.61 2.96
N LEU A 315 -6.16 -30.94 2.38
CA LEU A 315 -7.56 -31.11 2.75
C LEU A 315 -8.09 -32.45 2.21
N LYS A 316 -8.39 -33.38 3.12
CA LYS A 316 -9.18 -34.57 2.81
C LYS A 316 -10.58 -34.35 3.36
N PHE A 317 -11.55 -34.18 2.47
CA PHE A 317 -12.96 -34.21 2.86
C PHE A 317 -13.34 -35.67 3.07
N PRO A 318 -13.84 -36.06 4.24
CA PRO A 318 -14.38 -37.41 4.43
C PRO A 318 -15.54 -37.61 3.44
N PRO A 319 -15.67 -38.79 2.81
CA PRO A 319 -16.80 -39.05 1.94
C PRO A 319 -18.11 -38.88 2.72
N SER A 320 -18.94 -37.97 2.27
CA SER A 320 -20.29 -37.77 2.80
C SER A 320 -21.26 -38.78 2.21
N VAL A 321 -22.41 -38.91 2.83
CA VAL A 321 -23.52 -39.72 2.29
C VAL A 321 -23.84 -39.20 0.89
N ARG A 322 -24.01 -40.13 -0.07
CA ARG A 322 -24.25 -39.79 -1.46
C ARG A 322 -25.56 -39.02 -1.59
N SER A 323 -25.49 -37.78 -2.06
CA SER A 323 -26.68 -36.98 -2.40
C SER A 323 -27.48 -37.61 -3.56
N GLY A 324 -28.75 -37.29 -3.69
CA GLY A 324 -29.55 -37.63 -4.87
C GLY A 324 -29.01 -36.99 -6.13
N GLN A 325 -29.63 -37.33 -7.29
CA GLN A 325 -29.25 -36.81 -8.60
C GLN A 325 -29.38 -35.29 -8.66
N TYR A 326 -30.34 -34.72 -7.95
CA TYR A 326 -30.62 -33.29 -7.86
C TYR A 326 -30.50 -32.85 -6.37
N PRO A 327 -29.31 -32.56 -5.88
CA PRO A 327 -29.11 -32.21 -4.47
C PRO A 327 -29.77 -30.89 -4.07
N VAL A 328 -29.99 -29.98 -5.01
CA VAL A 328 -30.71 -28.73 -4.77
C VAL A 328 -31.65 -28.45 -5.94
N ILE A 329 -32.93 -28.27 -5.63
CA ILE A 329 -33.94 -27.79 -6.56
C ILE A 329 -34.58 -26.56 -5.93
N VAL A 330 -34.46 -25.43 -6.60
CA VAL A 330 -35.07 -24.15 -6.21
C VAL A 330 -36.16 -23.85 -7.21
N LYS A 331 -37.37 -23.53 -6.70
CA LYS A 331 -38.53 -23.16 -7.52
C LYS A 331 -39.12 -21.86 -6.97
N ASP A 332 -39.37 -20.93 -7.86
CA ASP A 332 -40.07 -19.68 -7.57
C ASP A 332 -39.54 -18.94 -6.33
N LEU A 333 -38.20 -18.98 -6.14
CA LEU A 333 -37.56 -18.33 -4.99
C LEU A 333 -37.67 -16.81 -5.15
N GLU A 334 -38.16 -16.19 -4.07
CA GLU A 334 -38.25 -14.73 -3.97
C GLU A 334 -37.52 -14.25 -2.70
N LYS A 335 -36.85 -13.10 -2.77
CA LYS A 335 -36.24 -12.43 -1.65
C LYS A 335 -36.48 -10.93 -1.69
N SER A 336 -36.96 -10.38 -0.58
CA SER A 336 -37.13 -8.96 -0.35
C SER A 336 -36.54 -8.55 1.02
N TYR A 337 -36.15 -7.29 1.13
CA TYR A 337 -35.77 -6.65 2.40
C TYR A 337 -36.68 -5.41 2.59
N GLY A 338 -37.66 -5.52 3.50
CA GLY A 338 -38.73 -4.53 3.59
C GLY A 338 -39.47 -4.43 2.28
N ASP A 339 -39.63 -3.23 1.75
CA ASP A 339 -40.30 -2.97 0.48
C ASP A 339 -39.42 -3.15 -0.75
N LYS A 340 -38.10 -3.41 -0.56
CA LYS A 340 -37.15 -3.60 -1.66
C LYS A 340 -37.11 -5.06 -2.10
N LEU A 341 -37.71 -5.37 -3.25
CA LEU A 341 -37.57 -6.65 -3.92
C LEU A 341 -36.15 -6.79 -4.50
N ILE A 342 -35.46 -7.88 -4.19
CA ILE A 342 -34.11 -8.17 -4.71
C ILE A 342 -34.17 -9.05 -5.95
N PHE A 343 -34.91 -10.17 -5.85
CA PHE A 343 -35.20 -11.06 -6.97
C PHE A 343 -36.49 -11.83 -6.71
N LYS A 344 -37.14 -12.21 -7.80
CA LYS A 344 -38.38 -12.99 -7.83
C LYS A 344 -38.32 -14.06 -8.92
N ASP A 345 -39.09 -15.12 -8.72
CA ASP A 345 -39.27 -16.23 -9.68
C ASP A 345 -37.92 -16.89 -10.08
N ALA A 346 -36.94 -16.93 -9.16
CA ALA A 346 -35.67 -17.58 -9.42
C ALA A 346 -35.80 -19.09 -9.37
N ASN A 347 -35.46 -19.76 -10.46
CA ASN A 347 -35.50 -21.20 -10.61
C ASN A 347 -34.11 -21.72 -10.90
N LEU A 348 -33.63 -22.69 -10.10
CA LEU A 348 -32.31 -23.28 -10.21
C LEU A 348 -32.37 -24.76 -9.89
N VAL A 349 -31.73 -25.57 -10.72
CA VAL A 349 -31.51 -26.99 -10.47
C VAL A 349 -30.01 -27.23 -10.48
N ILE A 350 -29.49 -27.79 -9.38
CA ILE A 350 -28.11 -28.23 -9.31
C ILE A 350 -28.11 -29.74 -9.47
N GLU A 351 -27.47 -30.19 -10.53
CA GLU A 351 -27.20 -31.59 -10.78
C GLU A 351 -25.88 -31.99 -10.11
N ARG A 352 -25.77 -33.27 -9.80
CA ARG A 352 -24.59 -33.80 -9.14
C ARG A 352 -23.42 -34.01 -10.10
#